data_a361837f1d19f084079cc70d31b552af
#
_entry.id   a361837f1d19f084079cc70d31b552af
#
_cell.length_a   1.000
_cell.length_b   1.000
_cell.length_c   1.000
_cell.angle_alpha   90.00
_cell.angle_beta   90.00
_cell.angle_gamma   90.00
#
_symmetry.space_group_name_H-M   'P 1'
#
loop_
_entity.id
_entity.type
_entity.pdbx_description
1 polymer ?
#
loop_
_entity_poly.entity_id
_entity_poly.type
_entity_poly.pdbx_seq_one_letter_code
_entity_poly.pdbx_strand_id
1 'polypeptide(L)'
;MKQWLAISLGASLLAASLAHASTPLVGVGMAKYNDNFQTILRHGVEKQVAVLDADIFMENGQDNVELQMRQFRNLVSSRVDAIAVAMVNGKSAPEMMRLANEAKIPLVFVNRNPEPAKWPPQTAFVGSDELESGTLQAEELARRANYKGNVVILVGDPSNKSSVMRTEDVEKVVAKYPNMKVVQKKIGNWERSQAATIVIDWVKQGVDFSIIAANNDEMAIGAIMGLEKAGKNARDYLVGGIDGTPDGLKLMAEGKLAVSVFQDAVGQANGAVDAALSMARGETLASPVIWVPFKLITPENRQQFE
;
A
#
# COMPACT_ATOMS: atom_id res chain seq x y z
N MET A 1 -55.80 10.43 71.36
CA MET A 1 -54.54 10.85 70.74
C MET A 1 -54.11 9.69 69.85
N LYS A 2 -54.28 9.79 68.51
CA LYS A 2 -53.81 8.84 67.50
C LYS A 2 -52.86 9.58 66.57
N GLN A 3 -51.56 9.30 66.67
CA GLN A 3 -50.53 9.82 65.77
C GLN A 3 -50.54 9.04 64.44
N TRP A 4 -50.66 9.79 63.37
CA TRP A 4 -50.49 9.24 62.00
C TRP A 4 -49.04 9.44 61.56
N LEU A 5 -48.32 8.35 61.36
CA LEU A 5 -47.02 8.37 60.69
C LEU A 5 -47.22 8.39 59.14
N ALA A 6 -46.81 9.49 58.57
CA ALA A 6 -46.72 9.57 57.07
C ALA A 6 -45.38 9.03 56.63
N ILE A 7 -45.39 7.89 55.87
CA ILE A 7 -44.23 7.30 55.20
C ILE A 7 -44.18 7.95 53.83
N SER A 8 -43.19 8.84 53.62
CA SER A 8 -42.87 9.38 52.28
C SER A 8 -41.98 8.40 51.53
N LEU A 9 -42.54 7.73 50.52
CA LEU A 9 -41.80 6.91 49.57
C LEU A 9 -41.10 7.81 48.56
N GLY A 10 -39.78 8.04 48.72
CA GLY A 10 -38.93 8.74 47.75
C GLY A 10 -38.67 7.82 46.56
N ALA A 11 -39.33 8.04 45.44
CA ALA A 11 -39.00 7.41 44.17
C ALA A 11 -37.74 8.06 43.56
N SER A 12 -36.58 7.46 43.73
CA SER A 12 -35.36 7.86 43.01
C SER A 12 -35.46 7.40 41.54
N LEU A 13 -35.81 8.34 40.67
CA LEU A 13 -35.67 8.13 39.22
C LEU A 13 -34.17 8.09 38.87
N LEU A 14 -33.61 6.90 38.66
CA LEU A 14 -32.36 6.73 37.96
C LEU A 14 -32.60 7.10 36.49
N ALA A 15 -32.28 8.34 36.11
CA ALA A 15 -32.12 8.71 34.71
C ALA A 15 -30.87 7.99 34.16
N ALA A 16 -31.06 6.86 33.54
CA ALA A 16 -30.01 6.25 32.69
C ALA A 16 -29.77 7.20 31.52
N SER A 17 -28.71 7.99 31.59
CA SER A 17 -28.20 8.75 30.44
C SER A 17 -27.82 7.72 29.38
N LEU A 18 -28.64 7.59 28.35
CA LEU A 18 -28.24 6.98 27.11
C LEU A 18 -27.14 7.88 26.54
N ALA A 19 -25.89 7.58 26.88
CA ALA A 19 -24.76 8.16 26.17
C ALA A 19 -24.89 7.69 24.72
N HIS A 20 -25.34 8.57 23.83
CA HIS A 20 -25.19 8.35 22.42
C HIS A 20 -23.68 8.26 22.18
N ALA A 21 -23.19 7.08 21.88
CA ALA A 21 -21.82 6.93 21.41
C ALA A 21 -21.71 7.81 20.15
N SER A 22 -20.83 8.82 20.22
CA SER A 22 -20.52 9.62 19.03
C SER A 22 -19.98 8.70 17.93
N THR A 23 -20.39 8.95 16.69
CA THR A 23 -19.82 8.27 15.51
C THR A 23 -18.29 8.37 15.57
N PRO A 24 -17.54 7.25 15.52
CA PRO A 24 -16.08 7.29 15.57
C PRO A 24 -15.51 8.08 14.39
N LEU A 25 -14.53 8.93 14.63
CA LEU A 25 -13.83 9.68 13.59
C LEU A 25 -12.46 9.08 13.32
N VAL A 26 -12.26 8.58 12.09
CA VAL A 26 -10.96 8.03 11.63
C VAL A 26 -10.19 9.10 10.87
N GLY A 27 -9.02 9.45 11.38
CA GLY A 27 -8.05 10.28 10.66
C GLY A 27 -7.26 9.45 9.66
N VAL A 28 -7.15 9.89 8.42
CA VAL A 28 -6.43 9.15 7.37
C VAL A 28 -5.38 10.01 6.71
N GLY A 29 -4.12 9.56 6.74
CA GLY A 29 -3.01 10.19 6.02
C GLY A 29 -2.60 9.36 4.81
N MET A 30 -2.85 9.83 3.59
CA MET A 30 -2.38 9.18 2.37
C MET A 30 -1.04 9.77 1.93
N ALA A 31 -0.16 8.94 1.35
CA ALA A 31 1.10 9.42 0.77
C ALA A 31 0.84 10.36 -0.41
N LYS A 32 -0.02 9.95 -1.33
CA LYS A 32 -0.50 10.74 -2.48
C LYS A 32 -1.85 10.22 -2.97
N TYR A 33 -2.51 10.99 -3.86
CA TYR A 33 -3.81 10.62 -4.46
C TYR A 33 -3.71 10.19 -5.92
N ASN A 34 -2.60 10.46 -6.58
CA ASN A 34 -2.49 10.49 -8.04
C ASN A 34 -1.79 9.26 -8.65
N ASP A 35 -1.84 8.10 -8.02
CA ASP A 35 -1.52 6.83 -8.66
C ASP A 35 -2.66 5.81 -8.49
N ASN A 36 -2.68 4.78 -9.36
CA ASN A 36 -3.76 3.81 -9.39
C ASN A 36 -3.84 3.00 -8.09
N PHE A 37 -2.72 2.49 -7.57
CA PHE A 37 -2.73 1.70 -6.34
C PHE A 37 -3.20 2.53 -5.14
N GLN A 38 -2.64 3.74 -4.96
CA GLN A 38 -3.05 4.64 -3.86
C GLN A 38 -4.51 5.07 -3.99
N THR A 39 -5.03 5.21 -5.22
CA THR A 39 -6.44 5.51 -5.48
C THR A 39 -7.34 4.36 -5.03
N ILE A 40 -6.99 3.11 -5.36
CA ILE A 40 -7.76 1.92 -4.93
C ILE A 40 -7.72 1.77 -3.41
N LEU A 41 -6.54 1.94 -2.80
CA LEU A 41 -6.35 1.91 -1.34
C LEU A 41 -7.23 2.97 -0.65
N ARG A 42 -7.20 4.21 -1.14
CA ARG A 42 -7.99 5.32 -0.61
C ARG A 42 -9.49 5.04 -0.68
N HIS A 43 -9.99 4.62 -1.85
CA HIS A 43 -11.41 4.27 -2.01
C HIS A 43 -11.81 3.08 -1.13
N GLY A 44 -10.91 2.12 -0.93
CA GLY A 44 -11.12 1.01 0.00
C GLY A 44 -11.30 1.51 1.43
N VAL A 45 -10.45 2.43 1.88
CA VAL A 45 -10.55 3.05 3.22
C VAL A 45 -11.85 3.84 3.36
N GLU A 46 -12.20 4.70 2.39
CA GLU A 46 -13.46 5.48 2.38
C GLU A 46 -14.68 4.56 2.50
N LYS A 47 -14.69 3.47 1.72
CA LYS A 47 -15.76 2.49 1.74
C LYS A 47 -15.86 1.73 3.07
N GLN A 48 -14.73 1.28 3.62
CA GLN A 48 -14.72 0.50 4.86
C GLN A 48 -15.14 1.34 6.06
N VAL A 49 -14.71 2.60 6.13
CA VAL A 49 -15.14 3.55 7.16
C VAL A 49 -16.67 3.71 7.12
N ALA A 50 -17.25 3.89 5.92
CA ALA A 50 -18.70 3.98 5.75
C ALA A 50 -19.44 2.67 6.12
N VAL A 51 -18.87 1.50 5.81
CA VAL A 51 -19.45 0.19 6.19
C VAL A 51 -19.51 0.01 7.70
N LEU A 52 -18.57 0.61 8.43
CA LEU A 52 -18.46 0.51 9.89
C LEU A 52 -19.13 1.68 10.64
N ASP A 53 -19.98 2.46 9.95
CA ASP A 53 -20.70 3.61 10.51
C ASP A 53 -19.75 4.58 11.25
N ALA A 54 -18.59 4.89 10.65
CA ALA A 54 -17.61 5.85 11.14
C ALA A 54 -17.51 7.06 10.21
N ASP A 55 -17.03 8.18 10.76
CA ASP A 55 -16.66 9.37 10.00
C ASP A 55 -15.19 9.32 9.60
N ILE A 56 -14.83 10.04 8.52
CA ILE A 56 -13.47 10.09 8.01
C ILE A 56 -12.97 11.52 7.85
N PHE A 57 -11.74 11.77 8.28
CA PHE A 57 -11.00 12.98 7.96
C PHE A 57 -9.70 12.60 7.23
N MET A 58 -9.66 12.83 5.92
CA MET A 58 -8.59 12.34 5.06
C MET A 58 -7.71 13.46 4.50
N GLU A 59 -6.39 13.25 4.59
CA GLU A 59 -5.35 14.20 4.17
C GLU A 59 -4.47 13.61 3.06
N ASN A 60 -4.05 14.44 2.12
CA ASN A 60 -3.14 14.09 1.03
C ASN A 60 -1.73 14.62 1.30
N GLY A 61 -0.78 13.73 1.53
CA GLY A 61 0.63 14.07 1.76
C GLY A 61 1.38 14.60 0.52
N GLN A 62 0.84 14.40 -0.69
CA GLN A 62 1.41 14.88 -1.97
C GLN A 62 2.89 14.47 -2.18
N ASP A 63 3.26 13.29 -1.72
CA ASP A 63 4.66 12.78 -1.66
C ASP A 63 5.62 13.74 -0.93
N ASN A 64 5.10 14.58 -0.03
CA ASN A 64 5.87 15.54 0.76
C ASN A 64 5.85 15.16 2.25
N VAL A 65 7.00 14.75 2.75
CA VAL A 65 7.17 14.29 4.14
C VAL A 65 6.80 15.38 5.15
N GLU A 66 7.23 16.62 4.92
CA GLU A 66 6.96 17.72 5.85
C GLU A 66 5.46 18.07 5.87
N LEU A 67 4.81 18.07 4.69
CA LEU A 67 3.36 18.27 4.60
C LEU A 67 2.64 17.16 5.35
N GLN A 68 2.95 15.88 5.10
CA GLN A 68 2.30 14.77 5.77
C GLN A 68 2.51 14.83 7.29
N MET A 69 3.70 15.22 7.77
CA MET A 69 3.95 15.37 9.21
C MET A 69 3.15 16.52 9.84
N ARG A 70 2.95 17.64 9.12
CA ARG A 70 2.03 18.70 9.60
C ARG A 70 0.59 18.20 9.67
N GLN A 71 0.12 17.53 8.63
CA GLN A 71 -1.22 16.92 8.57
C GLN A 71 -1.41 15.89 9.69
N PHE A 72 -0.41 15.04 9.93
CA PHE A 72 -0.46 14.06 11.03
C PHE A 72 -0.60 14.73 12.41
N ARG A 73 0.14 15.82 12.67
CA ARG A 73 -0.02 16.59 13.89
C ARG A 73 -1.41 17.22 14.02
N ASN A 74 -1.99 17.65 12.89
CA ASN A 74 -3.38 18.15 12.89
C ASN A 74 -4.37 17.06 13.25
N LEU A 75 -4.24 15.83 12.69
CA LEU A 75 -5.09 14.70 13.07
C LEU A 75 -5.00 14.42 14.58
N VAL A 76 -3.78 14.38 15.13
CA VAL A 76 -3.57 14.19 16.58
C VAL A 76 -4.20 15.31 17.39
N SER A 77 -4.05 16.57 16.97
CA SER A 77 -4.61 17.74 17.66
C SER A 77 -6.14 17.79 17.60
N SER A 78 -6.72 17.27 16.51
CA SER A 78 -8.17 17.16 16.32
C SER A 78 -8.80 16.04 17.14
N ARG A 79 -8.00 15.24 17.84
CA ARG A 79 -8.45 14.14 18.70
C ARG A 79 -9.36 13.17 17.98
N VAL A 80 -8.95 12.77 16.76
CA VAL A 80 -9.61 11.66 16.06
C VAL A 80 -9.53 10.39 16.90
N ASP A 81 -10.49 9.48 16.74
CA ASP A 81 -10.57 8.27 17.57
C ASP A 81 -9.52 7.22 17.18
N ALA A 82 -9.06 7.24 15.92
CA ALA A 82 -7.96 6.42 15.43
C ALA A 82 -7.32 7.06 14.19
N ILE A 83 -6.07 6.68 13.88
CA ILE A 83 -5.36 7.13 12.68
C ILE A 83 -4.94 5.93 11.85
N ALA A 84 -5.23 5.96 10.53
CA ALA A 84 -4.63 5.09 9.53
C ALA A 84 -3.72 5.91 8.61
N VAL A 85 -2.47 5.47 8.37
CA VAL A 85 -1.51 6.25 7.58
C VAL A 85 -0.74 5.39 6.58
N ALA A 86 -0.82 5.75 5.29
CA ALA A 86 0.13 5.34 4.26
C ALA A 86 1.24 6.40 4.22
N MET A 87 2.41 6.07 4.77
CA MET A 87 3.51 7.03 4.91
C MET A 87 4.09 7.45 3.57
N VAL A 88 4.49 8.72 3.44
CA VAL A 88 5.36 9.16 2.33
C VAL A 88 6.74 8.52 2.47
N ASN A 89 7.31 8.54 3.67
CA ASN A 89 8.65 8.01 3.94
C ASN A 89 8.70 7.30 5.30
N GLY A 90 9.33 6.13 5.35
CA GLY A 90 9.48 5.34 6.57
C GLY A 90 10.25 6.04 7.70
N LYS A 91 11.09 7.04 7.38
CA LYS A 91 11.83 7.82 8.39
C LYS A 91 10.92 8.64 9.31
N SER A 92 9.68 8.95 8.90
CA SER A 92 8.70 9.65 9.73
C SER A 92 7.99 8.76 10.76
N ALA A 93 8.04 7.44 10.60
CA ALA A 93 7.33 6.50 11.46
C ALA A 93 7.64 6.64 12.96
N PRO A 94 8.90 6.77 13.42
CA PRO A 94 9.18 6.91 14.84
C PRO A 94 8.49 8.12 15.48
N GLU A 95 8.47 9.25 14.78
CA GLU A 95 7.81 10.47 15.27
C GLU A 95 6.30 10.34 15.24
N MET A 96 5.71 9.72 14.20
CA MET A 96 4.27 9.43 14.14
C MET A 96 3.85 8.52 15.31
N MET A 97 4.61 7.44 15.57
CA MET A 97 4.36 6.54 16.69
C MET A 97 4.44 7.26 18.04
N ARG A 98 5.45 8.12 18.23
CA ARG A 98 5.61 8.91 19.46
C ARG A 98 4.40 9.82 19.69
N LEU A 99 4.00 10.61 18.69
CA LEU A 99 2.88 11.55 18.78
C LEU A 99 1.54 10.85 19.05
N ALA A 100 1.25 9.76 18.33
CA ALA A 100 0.02 9.00 18.53
C ALA A 100 -0.02 8.36 19.93
N ASN A 101 1.10 7.76 20.39
CA ASN A 101 1.18 7.12 21.69
C ASN A 101 1.03 8.13 22.85
N GLU A 102 1.65 9.32 22.75
CA GLU A 102 1.49 10.40 23.73
C GLU A 102 0.05 10.90 23.82
N ALA A 103 -0.63 10.98 22.66
CA ALA A 103 -2.03 11.36 22.58
C ALA A 103 -3.00 10.21 22.93
N LYS A 104 -2.50 8.98 23.08
CA LYS A 104 -3.28 7.74 23.27
C LYS A 104 -4.29 7.49 22.14
N ILE A 105 -3.89 7.83 20.90
CA ILE A 105 -4.68 7.60 19.70
C ILE A 105 -4.15 6.34 19.02
N PRO A 106 -4.97 5.32 18.74
CA PRO A 106 -4.60 4.17 17.96
C PRO A 106 -4.03 4.55 16.59
N LEU A 107 -2.93 3.92 16.19
CA LEU A 107 -2.23 4.20 14.94
C LEU A 107 -2.06 2.92 14.12
N VAL A 108 -2.54 2.91 12.90
CA VAL A 108 -2.31 1.84 11.94
C VAL A 108 -1.52 2.37 10.75
N PHE A 109 -0.35 1.81 10.52
CA PHE A 109 0.35 2.00 9.26
C PHE A 109 -0.24 1.05 8.21
N VAL A 110 -0.50 1.56 7.02
CA VAL A 110 -1.02 0.75 5.92
C VAL A 110 -0.07 0.77 4.73
N ASN A 111 0.07 -0.34 4.04
CA ASN A 111 0.89 -0.55 2.85
C ASN A 111 2.41 -0.44 3.09
N ARG A 112 2.92 0.62 3.67
CA ARG A 112 4.34 0.84 3.92
C ARG A 112 4.70 0.48 5.36
N ASN A 113 5.48 -0.61 5.54
CA ASN A 113 5.83 -1.14 6.85
C ASN A 113 6.87 -0.24 7.56
N PRO A 114 6.58 0.27 8.77
CA PRO A 114 7.51 1.06 9.55
C PRO A 114 8.64 0.23 10.20
N GLU A 115 8.44 -1.08 10.37
CA GLU A 115 9.37 -2.03 10.99
C GLU A 115 10.05 -1.53 12.27
N PRO A 116 9.31 -1.15 13.30
CA PRO A 116 9.92 -0.68 14.53
C PRO A 116 10.61 -1.87 15.25
N ALA A 117 11.70 -1.60 15.96
CA ALA A 117 12.37 -2.62 16.79
C ALA A 117 11.42 -3.21 17.85
N LYS A 118 10.45 -2.43 18.29
CA LYS A 118 9.37 -2.85 19.19
C LYS A 118 8.10 -2.06 18.85
N TRP A 119 6.98 -2.77 18.71
CA TRP A 119 5.67 -2.15 18.50
C TRP A 119 5.19 -1.41 19.75
N PRO A 120 4.90 -0.10 19.66
CA PRO A 120 4.24 0.61 20.75
C PRO A 120 2.82 0.07 21.02
N PRO A 121 2.25 0.30 22.20
CA PRO A 121 0.85 0.01 22.45
C PRO A 121 -0.05 0.69 21.40
N GLN A 122 -1.18 0.06 21.07
CA GLN A 122 -2.16 0.60 20.13
C GLN A 122 -1.55 1.05 18.77
N THR A 123 -0.50 0.36 18.33
CA THR A 123 0.13 0.61 17.03
C THR A 123 0.18 -0.68 16.25
N ALA A 124 -0.24 -0.64 14.98
CA ALA A 124 -0.26 -1.80 14.10
C ALA A 124 0.19 -1.45 12.67
N PHE A 125 0.42 -2.49 11.90
CA PHE A 125 0.68 -2.42 10.46
C PHE A 125 -0.24 -3.40 9.74
N VAL A 126 -0.80 -2.95 8.61
CA VAL A 126 -1.54 -3.79 7.67
C VAL A 126 -0.94 -3.63 6.28
N GLY A 127 -0.47 -4.70 5.69
CA GLY A 127 0.17 -4.67 4.38
C GLY A 127 0.67 -6.04 3.94
N SER A 128 1.43 -6.08 2.87
CA SER A 128 1.98 -7.31 2.31
C SER A 128 3.45 -7.50 2.69
N ASP A 129 3.92 -8.75 2.70
CA ASP A 129 5.32 -9.07 2.97
C ASP A 129 6.16 -8.87 1.70
N GLU A 130 6.97 -7.83 1.69
CA GLU A 130 7.78 -7.47 0.51
C GLU A 130 8.89 -8.48 0.18
N LEU A 131 9.13 -9.49 1.03
CA LEU A 131 10.03 -10.61 0.71
C LEU A 131 9.53 -11.51 -0.43
N GLU A 132 8.26 -11.39 -0.82
CA GLU A 132 7.63 -12.28 -1.80
C GLU A 132 7.46 -11.61 -3.18
N SER A 133 7.12 -10.32 -3.24
CA SER A 133 6.59 -9.68 -4.45
C SER A 133 7.58 -9.66 -5.61
N GLY A 134 8.80 -9.23 -5.38
CA GLY A 134 9.86 -9.20 -6.39
C GLY A 134 10.28 -10.62 -6.82
N THR A 135 10.31 -11.57 -5.89
CA THR A 135 10.62 -12.97 -6.17
C THR A 135 9.55 -13.60 -7.07
N LEU A 136 8.25 -13.44 -6.76
CA LEU A 136 7.15 -13.97 -7.59
C LEU A 136 7.21 -13.40 -9.01
N GLN A 137 7.43 -12.10 -9.16
CA GLN A 137 7.57 -11.45 -10.47
C GLN A 137 8.75 -12.01 -11.25
N ALA A 138 9.92 -12.05 -10.63
CA ALA A 138 11.17 -12.40 -11.31
C ALA A 138 11.25 -13.88 -11.70
N GLU A 139 10.79 -14.79 -10.85
CA GLU A 139 10.73 -16.22 -11.16
C GLU A 139 9.81 -16.50 -12.36
N GLU A 140 8.64 -15.84 -12.42
CA GLU A 140 7.73 -16.02 -13.54
C GLU A 140 8.27 -15.38 -14.84
N LEU A 141 8.90 -14.21 -14.76
CA LEU A 141 9.61 -13.62 -15.91
C LEU A 141 10.73 -14.54 -16.42
N ALA A 142 11.54 -15.10 -15.51
CA ALA A 142 12.60 -16.03 -15.87
C ALA A 142 12.04 -17.30 -16.53
N ARG A 143 10.96 -17.87 -15.99
CA ARG A 143 10.30 -19.05 -16.58
C ARG A 143 9.78 -18.76 -17.99
N ARG A 144 9.12 -17.62 -18.23
CA ARG A 144 8.61 -17.19 -19.53
C ARG A 144 9.74 -16.91 -20.52
N ALA A 145 10.89 -16.46 -20.04
CA ALA A 145 12.10 -16.23 -20.83
C ALA A 145 12.89 -17.52 -21.12
N ASN A 146 12.41 -18.70 -20.70
CA ASN A 146 13.16 -19.94 -20.71
C ASN A 146 14.55 -19.78 -20.05
N TYR A 147 14.60 -19.03 -18.95
CA TYR A 147 15.78 -18.79 -18.12
C TYR A 147 16.98 -18.20 -18.87
N LYS A 148 16.72 -17.31 -19.84
CA LYS A 148 17.75 -16.62 -20.64
C LYS A 148 17.29 -15.22 -21.04
N GLY A 149 18.26 -14.31 -21.21
CA GLY A 149 18.03 -12.95 -21.71
C GLY A 149 18.51 -11.87 -20.75
N ASN A 150 18.61 -10.66 -21.28
CA ASN A 150 19.02 -9.48 -20.55
C ASN A 150 17.82 -8.80 -19.89
N VAL A 151 17.97 -8.48 -18.61
CA VAL A 151 16.94 -7.86 -17.77
C VAL A 151 17.31 -6.41 -17.51
N VAL A 152 16.35 -5.51 -17.63
CA VAL A 152 16.43 -4.15 -17.08
C VAL A 152 15.43 -3.99 -15.97
N ILE A 153 15.76 -3.18 -14.95
CA ILE A 153 14.90 -2.96 -13.78
C ILE A 153 14.48 -1.49 -13.71
N LEU A 154 13.18 -1.27 -13.61
CA LEU A 154 12.59 0.04 -13.24
C LEU A 154 12.33 0.07 -11.75
N VAL A 155 13.12 0.88 -11.06
CA VAL A 155 13.16 0.97 -9.60
C VAL A 155 12.18 2.02 -9.12
N GLY A 156 11.38 1.73 -8.09
CA GLY A 156 10.52 2.69 -7.43
C GLY A 156 11.31 3.79 -6.71
N ASP A 157 10.65 4.51 -5.79
CA ASP A 157 11.33 5.47 -4.92
C ASP A 157 12.25 4.74 -3.93
N PRO A 158 13.57 4.98 -3.94
CA PRO A 158 14.53 4.30 -3.07
C PRO A 158 14.35 4.58 -1.58
N SER A 159 13.59 5.60 -1.22
CA SER A 159 13.25 5.89 0.18
C SER A 159 12.20 4.90 0.74
N ASN A 160 11.57 4.12 -0.12
CA ASN A 160 10.60 3.10 0.24
C ASN A 160 11.27 1.72 0.25
N LYS A 161 11.08 0.99 1.32
CA LYS A 161 11.66 -0.34 1.49
C LYS A 161 11.20 -1.32 0.41
N SER A 162 9.92 -1.26 0.01
CA SER A 162 9.38 -2.08 -1.08
C SER A 162 10.17 -1.95 -2.38
N SER A 163 10.58 -0.72 -2.74
CA SER A 163 11.40 -0.49 -3.94
C SER A 163 12.76 -1.20 -3.84
N VAL A 164 13.41 -1.11 -2.69
CA VAL A 164 14.71 -1.76 -2.46
C VAL A 164 14.55 -3.29 -2.54
N MET A 165 13.58 -3.85 -1.80
CA MET A 165 13.39 -5.30 -1.72
C MET A 165 12.98 -5.91 -3.06
N ARG A 166 12.00 -5.32 -3.77
CA ARG A 166 11.59 -5.76 -5.11
C ARG A 166 12.75 -5.78 -6.10
N THR A 167 13.62 -4.77 -6.03
CA THR A 167 14.82 -4.69 -6.89
C THR A 167 15.84 -5.78 -6.53
N GLU A 168 16.16 -5.94 -5.25
CA GLU A 168 17.08 -6.97 -4.77
C GLU A 168 16.59 -8.38 -5.10
N ASP A 169 15.28 -8.62 -4.99
CA ASP A 169 14.71 -9.93 -5.30
C ASP A 169 14.85 -10.27 -6.78
N VAL A 170 14.59 -9.30 -7.68
CA VAL A 170 14.85 -9.49 -9.11
C VAL A 170 16.32 -9.81 -9.34
N GLU A 171 17.26 -9.09 -8.74
CA GLU A 171 18.70 -9.34 -8.85
C GLU A 171 19.08 -10.73 -8.33
N LYS A 172 18.53 -11.14 -7.17
CA LYS A 172 18.76 -12.48 -6.57
C LYS A 172 18.24 -13.60 -7.47
N VAL A 173 17.04 -13.44 -8.03
CA VAL A 173 16.45 -14.45 -8.91
C VAL A 173 17.25 -14.56 -10.21
N VAL A 174 17.55 -13.44 -10.85
CA VAL A 174 18.35 -13.43 -12.10
C VAL A 174 19.71 -14.08 -11.90
N ALA A 175 20.36 -13.86 -10.74
CA ALA A 175 21.66 -14.45 -10.43
C ALA A 175 21.65 -15.99 -10.31
N LYS A 176 20.48 -16.63 -10.13
CA LYS A 176 20.38 -18.11 -10.13
C LYS A 176 20.57 -18.72 -11.53
N TYR A 177 20.37 -17.94 -12.59
CA TYR A 177 20.32 -18.44 -13.96
C TYR A 177 21.49 -17.91 -14.78
N PRO A 178 22.45 -18.76 -15.20
CA PRO A 178 23.70 -18.33 -15.84
C PRO A 178 23.51 -17.63 -17.20
N ASN A 179 22.37 -17.85 -17.86
CA ASN A 179 22.04 -17.22 -19.14
C ASN A 179 21.16 -15.98 -18.99
N MET A 180 20.97 -15.47 -17.77
CA MET A 180 20.27 -14.23 -17.48
C MET A 180 21.22 -13.21 -16.86
N LYS A 181 21.00 -11.93 -17.16
CA LYS A 181 21.82 -10.86 -16.62
C LYS A 181 21.00 -9.57 -16.44
N VAL A 182 21.13 -8.93 -15.30
CA VAL A 182 20.67 -7.53 -15.13
C VAL A 182 21.71 -6.63 -15.81
N VAL A 183 21.32 -5.92 -16.86
CA VAL A 183 22.22 -5.06 -17.65
C VAL A 183 22.06 -3.58 -17.30
N GLN A 184 20.89 -3.16 -16.84
CA GLN A 184 20.60 -1.78 -16.44
C GLN A 184 19.57 -1.75 -15.33
N LYS A 185 19.65 -0.74 -14.44
CA LYS A 185 18.58 -0.36 -13.53
C LYS A 185 18.52 1.16 -13.41
N LYS A 186 17.30 1.73 -13.37
CA LYS A 186 17.05 3.17 -13.27
C LYS A 186 15.86 3.43 -12.36
N ILE A 187 15.95 4.53 -11.61
CA ILE A 187 14.88 4.99 -10.72
C ILE A 187 13.80 5.69 -11.54
N GLY A 188 12.57 5.15 -11.46
CA GLY A 188 11.37 5.67 -12.11
C GLY A 188 10.34 6.21 -11.11
N ASN A 189 10.63 6.17 -9.77
CA ASN A 189 9.87 6.80 -8.70
C ASN A 189 8.37 6.43 -8.68
N TRP A 190 8.01 5.20 -9.07
CA TRP A 190 6.63 4.73 -9.21
C TRP A 190 5.84 5.40 -10.34
N GLU A 191 6.49 6.23 -11.17
CA GLU A 191 5.83 7.12 -12.13
C GLU A 191 5.87 6.57 -13.56
N ARG A 192 4.68 6.45 -14.17
CA ARG A 192 4.47 5.99 -15.56
C ARG A 192 5.29 6.81 -16.57
N SER A 193 5.27 8.13 -16.43
CA SER A 193 5.96 9.06 -17.34
C SER A 193 7.48 8.96 -17.27
N GLN A 194 8.03 8.80 -16.05
CA GLN A 194 9.46 8.63 -15.86
C GLN A 194 9.94 7.30 -16.42
N ALA A 195 9.21 6.21 -16.16
CA ALA A 195 9.51 4.90 -16.71
C ALA A 195 9.50 4.90 -18.24
N ALA A 196 8.51 5.56 -18.87
CA ALA A 196 8.46 5.70 -20.33
C ALA A 196 9.71 6.39 -20.88
N THR A 197 10.12 7.49 -20.26
CA THR A 197 11.33 8.25 -20.66
C THR A 197 12.58 7.37 -20.53
N ILE A 198 12.73 6.66 -19.43
CA ILE A 198 13.87 5.75 -19.19
C ILE A 198 13.96 4.69 -20.28
N VAL A 199 12.84 4.05 -20.64
CA VAL A 199 12.83 2.99 -21.65
C VAL A 199 13.13 3.53 -23.05
N ILE A 200 12.60 4.71 -23.40
CA ILE A 200 12.94 5.41 -24.65
C ILE A 200 14.46 5.64 -24.72
N ASP A 201 15.05 6.09 -23.63
CA ASP A 201 16.49 6.35 -23.59
C ASP A 201 17.33 5.06 -23.68
N TRP A 202 16.92 3.98 -23.05
CA TRP A 202 17.58 2.68 -23.21
C TRP A 202 17.55 2.19 -24.66
N VAL A 203 16.38 2.29 -25.33
CA VAL A 203 16.26 1.92 -26.75
C VAL A 203 17.14 2.79 -27.63
N LYS A 204 17.16 4.11 -27.43
CA LYS A 204 18.02 5.05 -28.20
C LYS A 204 19.51 4.77 -27.99
N GLN A 205 19.91 4.37 -26.80
CA GLN A 205 21.30 4.04 -26.46
C GLN A 205 21.72 2.65 -26.95
N GLY A 206 20.80 1.88 -27.55
CA GLY A 206 21.09 0.53 -28.03
C GLY A 206 21.32 -0.48 -26.91
N VAL A 207 20.73 -0.26 -25.72
CA VAL A 207 20.81 -1.25 -24.64
C VAL A 207 20.12 -2.52 -25.10
N ASP A 208 20.83 -3.64 -25.05
CA ASP A 208 20.30 -4.95 -25.41
C ASP A 208 19.54 -5.55 -24.20
N PHE A 209 18.20 -5.62 -24.30
CA PHE A 209 17.34 -6.23 -23.29
C PHE A 209 16.08 -6.81 -23.92
N SER A 210 15.55 -7.84 -23.30
CA SER A 210 14.28 -8.48 -23.69
C SER A 210 13.29 -8.60 -22.53
N ILE A 211 13.73 -8.30 -21.31
CA ILE A 211 12.94 -8.43 -20.08
C ILE A 211 12.98 -7.12 -19.32
N ILE A 212 11.82 -6.63 -18.91
CA ILE A 212 11.66 -5.43 -18.06
C ILE A 212 10.97 -5.85 -16.78
N ALA A 213 11.66 -5.77 -15.65
CA ALA A 213 11.09 -5.94 -14.32
C ALA A 213 10.83 -4.55 -13.72
N ALA A 214 9.57 -4.15 -13.62
CA ALA A 214 9.18 -2.90 -13.00
C ALA A 214 8.69 -3.14 -11.57
N ASN A 215 9.12 -2.31 -10.63
CA ASN A 215 8.72 -2.46 -9.23
C ASN A 215 7.23 -2.22 -8.98
N ASN A 216 6.48 -1.65 -9.96
CA ASN A 216 5.02 -1.58 -9.93
C ASN A 216 4.40 -1.57 -11.33
N ASP A 217 3.07 -1.68 -11.41
CA ASP A 217 2.33 -1.67 -12.68
C ASP A 217 2.43 -0.32 -13.40
N GLU A 218 2.42 0.81 -12.68
CA GLU A 218 2.53 2.12 -13.30
C GLU A 218 3.82 2.26 -14.12
N MET A 219 4.94 1.81 -13.58
CA MET A 219 6.19 1.81 -14.32
C MET A 219 6.23 0.74 -15.43
N ALA A 220 5.58 -0.41 -15.25
CA ALA A 220 5.43 -1.41 -16.31
C ALA A 220 4.60 -0.86 -17.49
N ILE A 221 3.50 -0.17 -17.21
CA ILE A 221 2.69 0.53 -18.21
C ILE A 221 3.55 1.59 -18.92
N GLY A 222 4.30 2.38 -18.15
CA GLY A 222 5.23 3.37 -18.68
C GLY A 222 6.28 2.74 -19.60
N ALA A 223 6.81 1.58 -19.23
CA ALA A 223 7.76 0.83 -20.05
C ALA A 223 7.15 0.42 -21.41
N ILE A 224 5.94 -0.12 -21.39
CA ILE A 224 5.19 -0.48 -22.61
C ILE A 224 5.00 0.74 -23.52
N MET A 225 4.53 1.86 -22.95
CA MET A 225 4.39 3.12 -23.70
C MET A 225 5.71 3.62 -24.25
N GLY A 226 6.80 3.49 -23.49
CA GLY A 226 8.15 3.88 -23.91
C GLY A 226 8.66 3.04 -25.07
N LEU A 227 8.46 1.71 -25.04
CA LEU A 227 8.78 0.81 -26.15
C LEU A 227 8.02 1.21 -27.42
N GLU A 228 6.70 1.38 -27.34
CA GLU A 228 5.85 1.75 -28.47
C GLU A 228 6.25 3.12 -29.06
N LYS A 229 6.51 4.11 -28.19
CA LYS A 229 6.98 5.43 -28.64
C LYS A 229 8.38 5.40 -29.28
N ALA A 230 9.21 4.47 -28.89
CA ALA A 230 10.51 4.21 -29.50
C ALA A 230 10.43 3.34 -30.77
N GLY A 231 9.23 3.03 -31.29
CA GLY A 231 9.01 2.24 -32.49
C GLY A 231 9.22 0.73 -32.30
N LYS A 232 9.19 0.24 -31.07
CA LYS A 232 9.27 -1.19 -30.74
C LYS A 232 7.89 -1.79 -30.54
N ASN A 233 7.71 -3.07 -30.90
CA ASN A 233 6.51 -3.80 -30.54
C ASN A 233 6.65 -4.31 -29.10
N ALA A 234 5.83 -3.81 -28.17
CA ALA A 234 5.90 -4.18 -26.77
C ALA A 234 5.70 -5.69 -26.52
N ARG A 235 5.00 -6.40 -27.43
CA ARG A 235 4.80 -7.86 -27.33
C ARG A 235 6.07 -8.69 -27.56
N ASP A 236 7.12 -8.08 -28.10
CA ASP A 236 8.42 -8.73 -28.28
C ASP A 236 9.27 -8.72 -27.00
N TYR A 237 8.76 -8.09 -25.94
CA TYR A 237 9.41 -7.96 -24.64
C TYR A 237 8.58 -8.63 -23.54
N LEU A 238 9.24 -9.20 -22.55
CA LEU A 238 8.59 -9.66 -21.32
C LEU A 238 8.60 -8.55 -20.31
N VAL A 239 7.44 -7.90 -20.12
CA VAL A 239 7.27 -6.82 -19.13
C VAL A 239 6.53 -7.36 -17.92
N GLY A 240 7.10 -7.17 -16.73
CA GLY A 240 6.48 -7.50 -15.46
C GLY A 240 6.23 -6.28 -14.60
N GLY A 241 5.09 -6.27 -13.90
CA GLY A 241 4.68 -5.28 -12.92
C GLY A 241 4.38 -5.91 -11.55
N ILE A 242 3.96 -5.11 -10.62
CA ILE A 242 3.41 -5.48 -9.30
C ILE A 242 2.27 -4.50 -9.04
N ASP A 243 1.22 -4.91 -8.45
CA ASP A 243 0.01 -4.30 -7.89
C ASP A 243 -1.26 -5.00 -8.41
N GLY A 244 -1.27 -5.50 -9.66
CA GLY A 244 -2.47 -6.08 -10.27
C GLY A 244 -3.54 -5.02 -10.54
N THR A 245 -3.13 -3.83 -11.00
CA THR A 245 -4.05 -2.72 -11.26
C THR A 245 -4.94 -2.99 -12.47
N PRO A 246 -6.16 -2.42 -12.55
CA PRO A 246 -7.03 -2.57 -13.73
C PRO A 246 -6.35 -2.20 -15.05
N ASP A 247 -5.53 -1.13 -15.07
CA ASP A 247 -4.76 -0.74 -16.25
C ASP A 247 -3.71 -1.78 -16.62
N GLY A 248 -3.01 -2.35 -15.62
CA GLY A 248 -2.07 -3.45 -15.82
C GLY A 248 -2.74 -4.70 -16.38
N LEU A 249 -3.89 -5.11 -15.79
CA LEU A 249 -4.67 -6.26 -16.25
C LEU A 249 -5.18 -6.07 -17.68
N LYS A 250 -5.57 -4.86 -18.06
CA LYS A 250 -5.94 -4.53 -19.44
C LYS A 250 -4.78 -4.74 -20.42
N LEU A 251 -3.58 -4.26 -20.09
CA LEU A 251 -2.39 -4.50 -20.93
C LEU A 251 -1.97 -5.97 -20.96
N MET A 252 -2.21 -6.71 -19.88
CA MET A 252 -2.04 -8.17 -19.88
C MET A 252 -3.02 -8.85 -20.84
N ALA A 253 -4.29 -8.41 -20.87
CA ALA A 253 -5.28 -8.89 -21.85
C ALA A 253 -4.88 -8.59 -23.29
N GLU A 254 -4.20 -7.47 -23.52
CA GLU A 254 -3.66 -7.11 -24.83
C GLU A 254 -2.35 -7.85 -25.20
N GLY A 255 -1.83 -8.70 -24.31
CA GLY A 255 -0.59 -9.45 -24.49
C GLY A 255 0.68 -8.57 -24.41
N LYS A 256 0.62 -7.42 -23.76
CA LYS A 256 1.74 -6.48 -23.60
C LYS A 256 2.40 -6.55 -22.22
N LEU A 257 1.63 -6.94 -21.18
CA LEU A 257 2.14 -7.22 -19.84
C LEU A 257 2.15 -8.73 -19.62
N ALA A 258 3.32 -9.29 -19.33
CA ALA A 258 3.51 -10.73 -19.20
C ALA A 258 3.20 -11.25 -17.78
N VAL A 259 3.48 -10.43 -16.77
CA VAL A 259 3.37 -10.77 -15.35
C VAL A 259 2.94 -9.55 -14.56
N SER A 260 2.08 -9.73 -13.57
CA SER A 260 1.93 -8.82 -12.44
C SER A 260 1.85 -9.62 -11.13
N VAL A 261 2.00 -8.95 -10.00
CA VAL A 261 1.81 -9.55 -8.68
C VAL A 261 0.72 -8.75 -7.98
N PHE A 262 -0.42 -9.38 -7.72
CA PHE A 262 -1.55 -8.73 -7.07
C PHE A 262 -1.17 -8.31 -5.65
N GLN A 263 -1.25 -7.02 -5.39
CA GLN A 263 -1.21 -6.40 -4.08
C GLN A 263 -2.63 -5.96 -3.72
N ASP A 264 -3.27 -6.64 -2.76
CA ASP A 264 -4.68 -6.41 -2.44
C ASP A 264 -4.87 -5.10 -1.66
N ALA A 265 -4.97 -3.99 -2.40
CA ALA A 265 -5.17 -2.66 -1.82
C ALA A 265 -6.49 -2.57 -1.01
N VAL A 266 -7.55 -3.24 -1.46
CA VAL A 266 -8.84 -3.27 -0.76
C VAL A 266 -8.73 -4.06 0.54
N GLY A 267 -8.09 -5.23 0.50
CA GLY A 267 -7.82 -6.03 1.71
C GLY A 267 -6.96 -5.28 2.72
N GLN A 268 -5.93 -4.55 2.26
CA GLN A 268 -5.11 -3.68 3.11
C GLN A 268 -5.94 -2.54 3.73
N ALA A 269 -6.78 -1.88 2.93
CA ALA A 269 -7.66 -0.80 3.39
C ALA A 269 -8.64 -1.28 4.48
N ASN A 270 -9.34 -2.39 4.20
CA ASN A 270 -10.30 -2.97 5.13
C ASN A 270 -9.62 -3.35 6.45
N GLY A 271 -8.52 -4.12 6.37
CA GLY A 271 -7.78 -4.52 7.55
C GLY A 271 -7.24 -3.34 8.38
N ALA A 272 -6.83 -2.25 7.71
CA ALA A 272 -6.35 -1.05 8.40
C ALA A 272 -7.45 -0.32 9.17
N VAL A 273 -8.63 -0.14 8.56
CA VAL A 273 -9.79 0.50 9.22
C VAL A 273 -10.33 -0.39 10.34
N ASP A 274 -10.45 -1.71 10.10
CA ASP A 274 -10.90 -2.67 11.10
C ASP A 274 -9.99 -2.65 12.34
N ALA A 275 -8.67 -2.72 12.13
CA ALA A 275 -7.68 -2.66 13.20
C ALA A 275 -7.73 -1.32 13.97
N ALA A 276 -7.85 -0.20 13.25
CA ALA A 276 -7.92 1.13 13.84
C ALA A 276 -9.13 1.28 14.76
N LEU A 277 -10.32 0.92 14.26
CA LEU A 277 -11.57 1.02 15.03
C LEU A 277 -11.65 -0.02 16.16
N SER A 278 -11.12 -1.24 15.97
CA SER A 278 -11.01 -2.22 17.06
C SER A 278 -10.18 -1.69 18.21
N MET A 279 -9.00 -1.12 17.93
CA MET A 279 -8.16 -0.50 18.95
C MET A 279 -8.84 0.73 19.60
N ALA A 280 -9.57 1.54 18.83
CA ALA A 280 -10.33 2.68 19.36
C ALA A 280 -11.42 2.25 20.36
N ARG A 281 -12.03 1.08 20.17
CA ARG A 281 -12.96 0.46 21.11
C ARG A 281 -12.29 -0.19 22.34
N GLY A 282 -10.95 -0.13 22.42
CA GLY A 282 -10.18 -0.74 23.50
C GLY A 282 -9.90 -2.23 23.31
N GLU A 283 -10.16 -2.79 22.13
CA GLU A 283 -9.85 -4.18 21.81
C GLU A 283 -8.35 -4.36 21.59
N THR A 284 -7.82 -5.54 21.92
CA THR A 284 -6.42 -5.90 21.69
C THR A 284 -6.34 -6.74 20.43
N LEU A 285 -5.49 -6.31 19.48
CA LEU A 285 -5.21 -7.09 18.28
C LEU A 285 -4.40 -8.36 18.62
N ALA A 286 -4.69 -9.46 17.94
CA ALA A 286 -3.94 -10.72 18.09
C ALA A 286 -2.46 -10.59 17.69
N SER A 287 -2.17 -9.69 16.75
CA SER A 287 -0.82 -9.33 16.29
C SER A 287 -0.79 -7.85 15.90
N PRO A 288 0.31 -7.13 16.16
CA PRO A 288 0.48 -5.78 15.65
C PRO A 288 0.77 -5.76 14.13
N VAL A 289 1.00 -6.91 13.50
CA VAL A 289 1.24 -7.03 12.06
C VAL A 289 0.16 -7.93 11.46
N ILE A 290 -0.55 -7.40 10.49
CA ILE A 290 -1.62 -8.08 9.76
C ILE A 290 -1.19 -8.18 8.29
N TRP A 291 -0.83 -9.39 7.88
CA TRP A 291 -0.37 -9.65 6.53
C TRP A 291 -1.52 -9.87 5.56
N VAL A 292 -1.47 -9.18 4.42
CA VAL A 292 -2.33 -9.37 3.24
C VAL A 292 -1.45 -9.97 2.14
N PRO A 293 -1.67 -11.24 1.75
CA PRO A 293 -0.73 -11.96 0.90
C PRO A 293 -0.68 -11.41 -0.53
N PHE A 294 0.50 -11.44 -1.12
CA PHE A 294 0.67 -11.28 -2.56
C PHE A 294 0.16 -12.50 -3.33
N LYS A 295 -0.27 -12.30 -4.60
CA LYS A 295 -0.67 -13.38 -5.51
C LYS A 295 -0.12 -13.13 -6.90
N LEU A 296 0.50 -14.15 -7.49
CA LEU A 296 0.99 -14.05 -8.87
C LEU A 296 -0.17 -13.95 -9.86
N ILE A 297 -0.07 -12.98 -10.78
CA ILE A 297 -0.99 -12.84 -11.92
C ILE A 297 -0.24 -13.09 -13.23
N THR A 298 -0.85 -13.93 -14.03
CA THR A 298 -0.38 -14.29 -15.37
C THR A 298 -1.55 -14.19 -16.35
N PRO A 299 -1.33 -14.18 -17.67
CA PRO A 299 -2.42 -14.20 -18.63
C PRO A 299 -3.41 -15.35 -18.42
N GLU A 300 -2.93 -16.47 -17.87
CA GLU A 300 -3.72 -17.69 -17.69
C GLU A 300 -4.72 -17.60 -16.52
N ASN A 301 -4.43 -16.79 -15.47
CA ASN A 301 -5.28 -16.63 -14.30
C ASN A 301 -5.85 -15.21 -14.12
N ARG A 302 -5.56 -14.30 -15.03
CA ARG A 302 -5.93 -12.86 -14.97
C ARG A 302 -7.39 -12.62 -14.60
N GLN A 303 -8.32 -13.40 -15.18
CA GLN A 303 -9.76 -13.22 -14.97
C GLN A 303 -10.22 -13.35 -13.51
N GLN A 304 -9.39 -13.92 -12.63
CA GLN A 304 -9.68 -14.03 -11.19
C GLN A 304 -9.47 -12.71 -10.44
N PHE A 305 -8.89 -11.72 -11.11
CA PHE A 305 -8.49 -10.43 -10.51
C PHE A 305 -9.17 -9.22 -11.18
N GLU A 306 -10.06 -9.46 -12.16
CA GLU A 306 -10.87 -8.45 -12.87
C GLU A 306 -12.18 -8.09 -12.16
#